data_c47efccc0fb13c3410dcfcc74b183539
#
_entry.id   c47efccc0fb13c3410dcfcc74b183539
#
_cell.length_a   1.000
_cell.length_b   1.000
_cell.length_c   1.000
_cell.angle_alpha   90.00
_cell.angle_beta   90.00
_cell.angle_gamma   90.00
#
_symmetry.space_group_name_H-M   'P 1'
#
loop_
_entity.id
_entity.type
_entity.pdbx_description
1 polymer ?
#
loop_
_entity_poly.entity_id
_entity_poly.type
_entity_poly.pdbx_seq_one_letter_code
_entity_poly.pdbx_strand_id
1 'polypeptide(L)'
;MTRRYFGTDGIRGQSNVFPMTPDLAMRVGIAVGTLFRRGSHRHRVVIGKDTRLSGYMIENALVAGFTAAGLDVFLLGPIPTPAVAMLTRSLRADIGVMISASHNPFEDNGIKLFGPDGYKLSDELEMQIEDLLDKDIYAQLSKPHEIGRAKRVEGDIYRYIEHAKRTLPRDVTLQGLRIAIDCANGAAYKVAPLALWELGAEVVTIGNEPNGTNINLDCGSTSPKALQKKVHEVRADIGIALDGDADRVIIVDENGQIIDGDQLMAVIGESWADAGTLRGNGIVATVMSNLGLERFLGDKGLSLARTKVGDRYVVEHMRNHDFNVGGEQSGHIVLSDFGTTGDGLVAALQILACVKKLDRPVSEICRRFEPVPQLLKNVRFAGGKPLEEVAVRQAIADAEAELAGKGRLVIRPSGTEPLIRVMAEGDDRAQVERIVDGLIGVIGTVRSAA
;
A
#
# COMPACT_ATOMS: atom_id res chain seq x y z
N MET A 1 2.05 24.24 -8.09
CA MET A 1 1.03 23.84 -9.08
C MET A 1 0.18 22.75 -8.47
N THR A 2 -1.11 22.74 -8.64
CA THR A 2 -2.02 21.69 -8.18
C THR A 2 -1.97 20.55 -9.17
N ARG A 3 -1.76 19.30 -8.68
CA ARG A 3 -1.84 18.07 -9.48
C ARG A 3 -3.24 17.93 -10.08
N ARG A 4 -3.34 17.48 -11.33
CA ARG A 4 -4.59 17.34 -12.07
C ARG A 4 -5.00 15.88 -12.30
N TYR A 5 -4.02 15.02 -12.50
CA TYR A 5 -4.22 13.60 -12.81
C TYR A 5 -3.69 12.70 -11.72
N PHE A 6 -2.50 13.01 -11.18
CA PHE A 6 -1.87 12.22 -10.13
C PHE A 6 -2.44 12.54 -8.75
N GLY A 7 -2.91 11.50 -8.06
CA GLY A 7 -3.25 11.54 -6.64
C GLY A 7 -2.03 11.26 -5.75
N THR A 8 -2.27 10.79 -4.53
CA THR A 8 -1.21 10.36 -3.60
C THR A 8 -0.55 9.05 -4.00
N ASP A 9 -1.20 8.22 -4.84
CA ASP A 9 -0.73 6.91 -5.26
C ASP A 9 -1.09 6.66 -6.74
N GLY A 10 -0.48 7.43 -7.63
CA GLY A 10 -0.69 7.35 -9.07
C GLY A 10 -1.98 8.02 -9.56
N ILE A 11 -2.36 7.72 -10.79
CA ILE A 11 -3.63 8.13 -11.41
C ILE A 11 -4.68 7.09 -11.06
N ARG A 12 -5.84 7.48 -10.52
CA ARG A 12 -6.93 6.56 -10.16
C ARG A 12 -8.29 7.11 -10.56
N GLY A 13 -9.22 6.22 -10.83
CA GLY A 13 -10.61 6.56 -11.11
C GLY A 13 -11.42 5.39 -11.60
N GLN A 14 -12.70 5.62 -11.84
CA GLN A 14 -13.59 4.64 -12.42
C GLN A 14 -13.20 4.37 -13.88
N SER A 15 -13.13 3.12 -14.26
CA SER A 15 -12.77 2.68 -15.62
C SER A 15 -13.74 3.22 -16.64
N ASN A 16 -13.26 3.65 -17.81
CA ASN A 16 -14.01 4.34 -18.87
C ASN A 16 -14.61 5.69 -18.45
N VAL A 17 -14.23 6.22 -17.28
CA VAL A 17 -14.54 7.58 -16.86
C VAL A 17 -13.22 8.33 -16.71
N PHE A 18 -13.15 9.58 -17.18
CA PHE A 18 -11.95 10.40 -17.02
C PHE A 18 -11.54 10.50 -15.54
N PRO A 19 -10.26 10.28 -15.17
CA PRO A 19 -9.08 10.15 -16.04
C PRO A 19 -8.74 8.71 -16.50
N MET A 20 -9.49 7.68 -16.13
CA MET A 20 -9.17 6.27 -16.44
C MET A 20 -9.74 5.82 -17.79
N THR A 21 -9.40 6.55 -18.85
CA THR A 21 -9.80 6.29 -20.25
C THR A 21 -8.63 5.78 -21.09
N PRO A 22 -8.86 5.01 -22.17
CA PRO A 22 -7.79 4.45 -22.99
C PRO A 22 -6.96 5.51 -23.71
N ASP A 23 -7.55 6.62 -24.11
CA ASP A 23 -6.84 7.75 -24.72
C ASP A 23 -5.87 8.41 -23.75
N LEU A 24 -6.28 8.64 -22.48
CA LEU A 24 -5.36 9.17 -21.47
C LEU A 24 -4.27 8.17 -21.12
N ALA A 25 -4.58 6.88 -20.98
CA ALA A 25 -3.59 5.85 -20.72
C ALA A 25 -2.52 5.80 -21.83
N MET A 26 -2.91 5.88 -23.10
CA MET A 26 -1.98 5.97 -24.22
C MET A 26 -1.11 7.25 -24.13
N ARG A 27 -1.71 8.39 -23.84
CA ARG A 27 -0.97 9.66 -23.65
C ARG A 27 0.01 9.58 -22.49
N VAL A 28 -0.36 8.97 -21.35
CA VAL A 28 0.54 8.69 -20.23
C VAL A 28 1.73 7.86 -20.70
N GLY A 29 1.51 6.79 -21.48
CA GLY A 29 2.59 5.98 -22.06
C GLY A 29 3.56 6.79 -22.92
N ILE A 30 3.05 7.70 -23.77
CA ILE A 30 3.90 8.60 -24.57
C ILE A 30 4.66 9.59 -23.70
N ALA A 31 3.99 10.26 -22.76
CA ALA A 31 4.60 11.28 -21.90
C ALA A 31 5.72 10.70 -21.03
N VAL A 32 5.42 9.58 -20.36
CA VAL A 32 6.40 8.85 -19.53
C VAL A 32 7.55 8.33 -20.38
N GLY A 33 7.25 7.71 -21.53
CA GLY A 33 8.26 7.21 -22.46
C GLY A 33 9.20 8.33 -22.95
N THR A 34 8.65 9.51 -23.25
CA THR A 34 9.42 10.69 -23.64
C THR A 34 10.34 11.18 -22.52
N LEU A 35 9.82 11.24 -21.29
CA LEU A 35 10.58 11.73 -20.13
C LEU A 35 11.74 10.79 -19.76
N PHE A 36 11.54 9.48 -19.89
CA PHE A 36 12.53 8.47 -19.52
C PHE A 36 13.45 8.01 -20.65
N ARG A 37 13.23 8.45 -21.88
CA ARG A 37 14.12 8.19 -23.02
C ARG A 37 15.36 9.07 -22.93
N ARG A 38 16.37 8.63 -22.16
CA ARG A 38 17.62 9.35 -21.92
C ARG A 38 18.81 8.50 -22.32
N GLY A 39 19.74 9.10 -23.10
CA GLY A 39 20.93 8.39 -23.58
C GLY A 39 20.67 7.56 -24.84
N SER A 40 21.60 6.64 -25.17
CA SER A 40 21.63 5.90 -26.43
C SER A 40 21.28 4.41 -26.32
N HIS A 41 20.98 3.94 -25.11
CA HIS A 41 20.61 2.52 -24.92
C HIS A 41 19.16 2.24 -25.34
N ARG A 42 18.80 0.97 -25.54
CA ARG A 42 17.42 0.58 -25.79
C ARG A 42 16.61 0.66 -24.52
N HIS A 43 15.65 1.60 -24.47
CA HIS A 43 14.82 1.84 -23.30
C HIS A 43 13.76 0.76 -23.13
N ARG A 44 13.43 0.47 -21.86
CA ARG A 44 12.51 -0.60 -21.49
C ARG A 44 11.52 -0.13 -20.45
N VAL A 45 10.28 -0.59 -20.56
CA VAL A 45 9.26 -0.50 -19.53
C VAL A 45 8.76 -1.89 -19.17
N VAL A 46 8.54 -2.15 -17.88
CA VAL A 46 7.81 -3.33 -17.41
C VAL A 46 6.40 -2.91 -17.02
N ILE A 47 5.40 -3.70 -17.40
CA ILE A 47 3.99 -3.45 -17.06
C ILE A 47 3.42 -4.69 -16.40
N GLY A 48 3.04 -4.55 -15.13
CA GLY A 48 2.23 -5.51 -14.38
C GLY A 48 0.82 -4.98 -14.16
N LYS A 49 -0.10 -5.86 -13.80
CA LYS A 49 -1.48 -5.50 -13.49
C LYS A 49 -2.07 -6.42 -12.42
N ASP A 50 -3.16 -5.98 -11.81
CA ASP A 50 -4.01 -6.87 -11.03
C ASP A 50 -4.99 -7.63 -11.96
N THR A 51 -6.02 -8.19 -11.40
CA THR A 51 -6.94 -9.10 -12.12
C THR A 51 -8.18 -8.39 -12.69
N ARG A 52 -8.28 -7.06 -12.56
CA ARG A 52 -9.43 -6.26 -13.05
C ARG A 52 -9.61 -6.41 -14.55
N LEU A 53 -10.87 -6.50 -14.98
CA LEU A 53 -11.23 -6.58 -16.41
C LEU A 53 -10.70 -5.37 -17.19
N SER A 54 -10.80 -4.17 -16.64
CA SER A 54 -10.30 -2.93 -17.24
C SER A 54 -8.78 -2.91 -17.44
N GLY A 55 -8.04 -3.76 -16.72
CA GLY A 55 -6.59 -3.90 -16.88
C GLY A 55 -6.17 -4.26 -18.30
N TYR A 56 -6.98 -5.03 -19.03
CA TYR A 56 -6.69 -5.37 -20.45
C TYR A 56 -6.72 -4.14 -21.35
N MET A 57 -7.72 -3.28 -21.18
CA MET A 57 -7.85 -2.05 -21.97
C MET A 57 -6.70 -1.08 -21.68
N ILE A 58 -6.42 -0.83 -20.41
CA ILE A 58 -5.39 0.12 -19.96
C ILE A 58 -4.00 -0.38 -20.39
N GLU A 59 -3.70 -1.66 -20.20
CA GLU A 59 -2.43 -2.28 -20.63
C GLU A 59 -2.16 -2.06 -22.11
N ASN A 60 -3.16 -2.37 -22.98
CA ASN A 60 -2.99 -2.20 -24.42
C ASN A 60 -2.81 -0.73 -24.82
N ALA A 61 -3.50 0.18 -24.19
CA ALA A 61 -3.35 1.62 -24.42
C ALA A 61 -1.94 2.13 -24.01
N LEU A 62 -1.46 1.73 -22.85
CA LEU A 62 -0.09 2.03 -22.38
C LEU A 62 0.96 1.43 -23.33
N VAL A 63 0.77 0.18 -23.80
CA VAL A 63 1.66 -0.47 -24.77
C VAL A 63 1.77 0.35 -26.04
N ALA A 64 0.63 0.81 -26.60
CA ALA A 64 0.61 1.66 -27.79
C ALA A 64 1.41 2.95 -27.54
N GLY A 65 1.20 3.60 -26.39
CA GLY A 65 1.90 4.83 -26.03
C GLY A 65 3.41 4.64 -25.88
N PHE A 66 3.85 3.67 -25.08
CA PHE A 66 5.27 3.41 -24.85
C PHE A 66 6.01 2.97 -26.12
N THR A 67 5.40 2.10 -26.93
CA THR A 67 6.03 1.67 -28.18
C THR A 67 6.13 2.81 -29.18
N ALA A 68 5.12 3.68 -29.28
CA ALA A 68 5.17 4.89 -30.09
C ALA A 68 6.23 5.89 -29.62
N ALA A 69 6.50 5.94 -28.30
CA ALA A 69 7.60 6.72 -27.73
C ALA A 69 8.99 6.06 -27.89
N GLY A 70 9.07 4.84 -28.45
CA GLY A 70 10.33 4.15 -28.73
C GLY A 70 10.85 3.23 -27.63
N LEU A 71 10.04 2.89 -26.62
CA LEU A 71 10.42 1.95 -25.56
C LEU A 71 9.98 0.52 -25.88
N ASP A 72 10.81 -0.45 -25.52
CA ASP A 72 10.40 -1.86 -25.50
C ASP A 72 9.55 -2.13 -24.24
N VAL A 73 8.43 -2.79 -24.43
CA VAL A 73 7.46 -3.09 -23.37
C VAL A 73 7.53 -4.56 -22.99
N PHE A 74 7.73 -4.82 -21.70
CA PHE A 74 7.75 -6.14 -21.10
C PHE A 74 6.49 -6.35 -20.28
N LEU A 75 5.59 -7.21 -20.76
CA LEU A 75 4.32 -7.52 -20.14
C LEU A 75 4.48 -8.65 -19.14
N LEU A 76 4.19 -8.38 -17.87
CA LEU A 76 4.31 -9.33 -16.77
C LEU A 76 2.99 -10.08 -16.52
N GLY A 77 1.84 -9.51 -16.92
CA GLY A 77 0.53 -10.04 -16.60
C GLY A 77 0.11 -9.75 -15.15
N PRO A 78 -0.81 -10.55 -14.57
CA PRO A 78 -1.22 -10.38 -13.18
C PRO A 78 -0.09 -10.74 -12.22
N ILE A 79 0.39 -9.74 -11.47
CA ILE A 79 1.51 -9.85 -10.53
C ILE A 79 1.42 -8.75 -9.46
N PRO A 80 1.85 -9.00 -8.20
CA PRO A 80 1.84 -8.00 -7.13
C PRO A 80 2.56 -6.69 -7.45
N THR A 81 2.10 -5.59 -6.88
CA THR A 81 2.75 -4.27 -6.98
C THR A 81 4.24 -4.34 -6.58
N PRO A 82 4.64 -4.96 -5.44
CA PRO A 82 6.06 -5.08 -5.09
C PRO A 82 6.87 -5.90 -6.10
N ALA A 83 6.26 -6.85 -6.77
CA ALA A 83 6.93 -7.61 -7.84
C ALA A 83 7.27 -6.71 -9.03
N VAL A 84 6.39 -5.77 -9.41
CA VAL A 84 6.67 -4.79 -10.47
C VAL A 84 7.86 -3.93 -10.07
N ALA A 85 7.89 -3.40 -8.85
CA ALA A 85 9.00 -2.60 -8.33
C ALA A 85 10.33 -3.38 -8.37
N MET A 86 10.33 -4.63 -7.90
CA MET A 86 11.49 -5.52 -7.91
C MET A 86 11.95 -5.86 -9.33
N LEU A 87 11.02 -6.20 -10.23
CA LEU A 87 11.33 -6.58 -11.62
C LEU A 87 11.80 -5.39 -12.45
N THR A 88 11.37 -4.17 -12.17
CA THR A 88 11.90 -2.95 -12.79
C THR A 88 13.42 -2.89 -12.63
N ARG A 89 13.90 -3.10 -11.40
CA ARG A 89 15.34 -3.17 -11.10
C ARG A 89 16.01 -4.40 -11.72
N SER A 90 15.43 -5.59 -11.50
CA SER A 90 16.00 -6.87 -11.92
C SER A 90 16.14 -7.00 -13.43
N LEU A 91 15.23 -6.43 -14.22
CA LEU A 91 15.24 -6.42 -15.68
C LEU A 91 15.95 -5.18 -16.25
N ARG A 92 16.49 -4.31 -15.38
CA ARG A 92 17.12 -3.04 -15.77
C ARG A 92 16.21 -2.22 -16.69
N ALA A 93 14.93 -2.12 -16.32
CA ALA A 93 13.98 -1.28 -17.01
C ALA A 93 14.11 0.17 -16.56
N ASP A 94 13.85 1.11 -17.46
CA ASP A 94 13.88 2.55 -17.18
C ASP A 94 12.66 2.98 -16.37
N ILE A 95 11.56 2.24 -16.46
CA ILE A 95 10.31 2.51 -15.80
C ILE A 95 9.53 1.23 -15.50
N GLY A 96 8.85 1.19 -14.38
CA GLY A 96 7.86 0.18 -14.02
C GLY A 96 6.46 0.78 -13.97
N VAL A 97 5.48 0.02 -14.43
CA VAL A 97 4.07 0.42 -14.40
C VAL A 97 3.26 -0.68 -13.75
N MET A 98 2.51 -0.32 -12.70
CA MET A 98 1.48 -1.19 -12.13
C MET A 98 0.10 -0.65 -12.46
N ILE A 99 -0.75 -1.48 -13.06
CA ILE A 99 -2.14 -1.17 -13.36
C ILE A 99 -2.99 -1.79 -12.26
N SER A 100 -3.41 -0.96 -11.30
CA SER A 100 -4.24 -1.38 -10.16
C SER A 100 -4.82 -0.19 -9.42
N ALA A 101 -5.98 -0.41 -8.80
CA ALA A 101 -6.56 0.49 -7.79
C ALA A 101 -6.51 -0.12 -6.37
N SER A 102 -5.57 -1.04 -6.12
CA SER A 102 -5.33 -1.68 -4.81
C SER A 102 -6.63 -2.33 -4.26
N HIS A 103 -7.11 -1.87 -3.11
CA HIS A 103 -8.28 -2.41 -2.41
C HIS A 103 -9.63 -1.90 -2.90
N ASN A 104 -9.68 -1.00 -3.89
CA ASN A 104 -10.94 -0.49 -4.45
C ASN A 104 -11.72 -1.60 -5.18
N PRO A 105 -13.05 -1.46 -5.37
CA PRO A 105 -13.85 -2.38 -6.16
C PRO A 105 -13.41 -2.42 -7.63
N PHE A 106 -13.89 -3.42 -8.39
CA PHE A 106 -13.37 -3.72 -9.74
C PHE A 106 -13.65 -2.62 -10.77
N GLU A 107 -14.66 -1.79 -10.55
CA GLU A 107 -15.02 -0.66 -11.42
C GLU A 107 -13.91 0.39 -11.49
N ASP A 108 -13.15 0.53 -10.41
CA ASP A 108 -12.00 1.44 -10.37
C ASP A 108 -10.76 0.77 -10.93
N ASN A 109 -9.85 1.60 -11.45
CA ASN A 109 -8.49 1.18 -11.78
C ASN A 109 -7.50 2.33 -11.56
N GLY A 110 -6.21 2.06 -11.74
CA GLY A 110 -5.17 3.06 -11.58
C GLY A 110 -3.90 2.74 -12.33
N ILE A 111 -3.02 3.72 -12.42
CA ILE A 111 -1.70 3.62 -13.04
C ILE A 111 -0.68 4.14 -12.02
N LYS A 112 0.16 3.25 -11.49
CA LYS A 112 1.26 3.57 -10.59
C LYS A 112 2.57 3.47 -11.36
N LEU A 113 3.50 4.42 -11.14
CA LEU A 113 4.77 4.49 -11.85
C LEU A 113 5.94 4.31 -10.88
N PHE A 114 6.91 3.49 -11.30
CA PHE A 114 8.13 3.20 -10.56
C PHE A 114 9.35 3.58 -11.39
N GLY A 115 10.30 4.29 -10.79
CA GLY A 115 11.57 4.61 -11.42
C GLY A 115 12.49 3.39 -11.58
N PRO A 116 13.64 3.56 -12.24
CA PRO A 116 14.60 2.48 -12.46
C PRO A 116 15.19 1.91 -11.16
N ASP A 117 15.09 2.66 -10.07
CA ASP A 117 15.46 2.27 -8.71
C ASP A 117 14.38 1.45 -8.00
N GLY A 118 13.19 1.28 -8.62
CA GLY A 118 12.04 0.55 -8.07
C GLY A 118 11.20 1.34 -7.07
N TYR A 119 11.51 2.62 -6.82
CA TYR A 119 10.68 3.49 -6.00
C TYR A 119 9.61 4.17 -6.84
N LYS A 120 8.49 4.56 -6.22
CA LYS A 120 7.48 5.42 -6.86
C LYS A 120 8.12 6.74 -7.31
N LEU A 121 7.62 7.29 -8.42
CA LEU A 121 8.12 8.55 -8.94
C LEU A 121 7.91 9.69 -7.93
N SER A 122 8.83 10.65 -7.91
CA SER A 122 8.68 11.86 -7.10
C SER A 122 7.57 12.77 -7.63
N ASP A 123 7.08 13.66 -6.77
CA ASP A 123 6.08 14.66 -7.12
C ASP A 123 6.50 15.53 -8.31
N GLU A 124 7.80 15.86 -8.40
CA GLU A 124 8.37 16.66 -9.47
C GLU A 124 8.32 15.92 -10.81
N LEU A 125 8.59 14.60 -10.82
CA LEU A 125 8.50 13.79 -12.03
C LEU A 125 7.05 13.59 -12.46
N GLU A 126 6.13 13.38 -11.51
CA GLU A 126 4.70 13.30 -11.81
C GLU A 126 4.17 14.60 -12.40
N MET A 127 4.57 15.76 -11.87
CA MET A 127 4.21 17.08 -12.44
C MET A 127 4.79 17.27 -13.85
N GLN A 128 6.03 16.84 -14.10
CA GLN A 128 6.60 16.89 -15.46
C GLN A 128 5.82 16.03 -16.46
N ILE A 129 5.32 14.87 -16.01
CA ILE A 129 4.44 14.02 -16.84
C ILE A 129 3.13 14.77 -17.14
N GLU A 130 2.50 15.38 -16.13
CA GLU A 130 1.28 16.18 -16.32
C GLU A 130 1.48 17.34 -17.32
N ASP A 131 2.61 18.04 -17.21
CA ASP A 131 2.95 19.13 -18.15
C ASP A 131 3.11 18.62 -19.60
N LEU A 132 3.59 17.37 -19.78
CA LEU A 132 3.66 16.75 -21.10
C LEU A 132 2.28 16.33 -21.61
N LEU A 133 1.39 15.89 -20.73
CA LEU A 133 0.02 15.51 -21.11
C LEU A 133 -0.79 16.68 -21.66
N ASP A 134 -0.46 17.93 -21.30
CA ASP A 134 -1.16 19.13 -21.80
C ASP A 134 -0.60 19.67 -23.11
N LYS A 135 0.55 19.16 -23.54
CA LYS A 135 1.20 19.58 -24.81
C LYS A 135 0.73 18.72 -25.98
N ASP A 136 1.15 19.11 -27.19
CA ASP A 136 1.01 18.24 -28.37
C ASP A 136 1.95 17.02 -28.21
N ILE A 137 1.37 15.95 -27.67
CA ILE A 137 2.10 14.73 -27.36
C ILE A 137 2.57 13.99 -28.62
N TYR A 138 1.92 14.23 -29.76
CA TYR A 138 2.26 13.58 -31.03
C TYR A 138 3.59 14.11 -31.61
N ALA A 139 4.00 15.32 -31.25
CA ALA A 139 5.31 15.86 -31.59
C ALA A 139 6.47 15.09 -30.93
N GLN A 140 6.17 14.24 -29.92
CA GLN A 140 7.17 13.49 -29.15
C GLN A 140 7.32 12.02 -29.62
N LEU A 141 6.61 11.61 -30.68
CA LEU A 141 6.67 10.26 -31.20
C LEU A 141 8.05 9.95 -31.79
N SER A 142 8.49 8.70 -31.64
CA SER A 142 9.75 8.22 -32.21
C SER A 142 9.68 8.06 -33.72
N LYS A 143 10.85 8.07 -34.39
CA LYS A 143 10.92 7.78 -35.81
C LYS A 143 10.51 6.34 -36.09
N PRO A 144 10.03 6.01 -37.32
CA PRO A 144 9.51 4.66 -37.64
C PRO A 144 10.49 3.50 -37.33
N HIS A 145 11.79 3.71 -37.46
CA HIS A 145 12.82 2.70 -37.17
C HIS A 145 13.18 2.61 -35.67
N GLU A 146 12.69 3.54 -34.85
CA GLU A 146 12.92 3.60 -33.39
C GLU A 146 11.72 3.07 -32.61
N ILE A 147 10.61 2.76 -33.25
CA ILE A 147 9.40 2.23 -32.59
C ILE A 147 9.76 1.01 -31.74
N GLY A 148 9.22 0.98 -30.52
CA GLY A 148 9.42 -0.08 -29.54
C GLY A 148 8.72 -1.39 -29.89
N ARG A 149 9.04 -2.46 -29.17
CA ARG A 149 8.44 -3.78 -29.32
C ARG A 149 7.84 -4.22 -28.01
N ALA A 150 6.61 -4.77 -28.05
CA ALA A 150 6.00 -5.40 -26.88
C ALA A 150 6.26 -6.91 -26.90
N LYS A 151 6.56 -7.47 -25.72
CA LYS A 151 6.63 -8.92 -25.52
C LYS A 151 6.16 -9.30 -24.12
N ARG A 152 5.56 -10.48 -24.00
CA ARG A 152 5.32 -11.09 -22.69
C ARG A 152 6.61 -11.70 -22.17
N VAL A 153 6.88 -11.47 -20.87
CA VAL A 153 8.01 -12.10 -20.17
C VAL A 153 7.47 -13.38 -19.53
N GLU A 154 8.14 -14.48 -19.79
CA GLU A 154 7.82 -15.78 -19.17
C GLU A 154 8.71 -16.01 -17.94
N GLY A 155 8.13 -16.60 -16.90
CA GLY A 155 8.88 -16.98 -15.67
C GLY A 155 9.20 -15.83 -14.71
N ASP A 156 8.68 -14.64 -14.93
CA ASP A 156 8.85 -13.47 -14.05
C ASP A 156 8.20 -13.68 -12.67
N ILE A 157 7.06 -14.37 -12.59
CA ILE A 157 6.41 -14.74 -11.34
C ILE A 157 7.35 -15.54 -10.44
N TYR A 158 8.14 -16.46 -11.00
CA TYR A 158 9.09 -17.27 -10.21
C TYR A 158 10.26 -16.43 -9.69
N ARG A 159 10.65 -15.36 -10.40
CA ARG A 159 11.67 -14.44 -9.88
C ARG A 159 11.19 -13.75 -8.61
N TYR A 160 9.91 -13.33 -8.57
CA TYR A 160 9.34 -12.72 -7.38
C TYR A 160 9.13 -13.75 -6.27
N ILE A 161 8.64 -14.95 -6.58
CA ILE A 161 8.51 -16.05 -5.61
C ILE A 161 9.87 -16.34 -4.95
N GLU A 162 10.92 -16.51 -5.74
CA GLU A 162 12.27 -16.74 -5.20
C GLU A 162 12.80 -15.55 -4.40
N HIS A 163 12.48 -14.34 -4.81
CA HIS A 163 12.81 -13.14 -4.04
C HIS A 163 12.10 -13.14 -2.68
N ALA A 164 10.79 -13.35 -2.65
CA ALA A 164 10.00 -13.39 -1.42
C ALA A 164 10.47 -14.51 -0.48
N LYS A 165 10.68 -15.73 -0.99
CA LYS A 165 11.18 -16.88 -0.21
C LYS A 165 12.53 -16.60 0.46
N ARG A 166 13.43 -15.87 -0.21
CA ARG A 166 14.74 -15.52 0.33
C ARG A 166 14.71 -14.53 1.49
N THR A 167 13.58 -13.89 1.75
CA THR A 167 13.41 -13.01 2.91
C THR A 167 13.18 -13.80 4.20
N LEU A 168 12.73 -15.05 4.09
CA LEU A 168 12.65 -15.96 5.24
C LEU A 168 14.07 -16.36 5.67
N PRO A 169 14.39 -16.35 6.97
CA PRO A 169 15.68 -16.84 7.46
C PRO A 169 15.98 -18.27 7.00
N ARG A 170 17.24 -18.56 6.66
CA ARG A 170 17.63 -19.83 6.02
C ARG A 170 17.38 -21.08 6.87
N ASP A 171 17.33 -20.92 8.17
CA ASP A 171 17.10 -21.96 9.17
C ASP A 171 15.61 -22.17 9.48
N VAL A 172 14.72 -21.39 8.85
CA VAL A 172 13.27 -21.44 9.07
C VAL A 172 12.59 -22.11 7.88
N THR A 173 11.74 -23.09 8.17
CA THR A 173 10.78 -23.69 7.21
C THR A 173 9.37 -23.54 7.74
N LEU A 174 8.38 -23.51 6.87
CA LEU A 174 6.97 -23.41 7.27
C LEU A 174 6.33 -24.79 7.47
N GLN A 175 7.14 -25.86 7.45
CA GLN A 175 6.64 -27.21 7.67
C GLN A 175 5.91 -27.32 9.02
N GLY A 176 4.73 -27.95 8.99
CA GLY A 176 3.86 -28.11 10.16
C GLY A 176 2.90 -26.97 10.41
N LEU A 177 2.99 -25.84 9.66
CA LEU A 177 1.99 -24.78 9.71
C LEU A 177 0.89 -24.99 8.67
N ARG A 178 -0.35 -24.88 9.09
CA ARG A 178 -1.53 -24.78 8.24
C ARG A 178 -1.92 -23.31 8.09
N ILE A 179 -1.84 -22.79 6.88
CA ILE A 179 -2.06 -21.38 6.56
C ILE A 179 -3.32 -21.24 5.71
N ALA A 180 -4.31 -20.48 6.19
CA ALA A 180 -5.41 -20.01 5.35
C ALA A 180 -5.01 -18.68 4.69
N ILE A 181 -5.03 -18.61 3.35
CA ILE A 181 -4.70 -17.38 2.65
C ILE A 181 -5.86 -16.89 1.78
N ASP A 182 -6.17 -15.60 1.93
CA ASP A 182 -7.10 -14.86 1.09
C ASP A 182 -6.32 -13.96 0.13
N CYS A 183 -6.40 -14.28 -1.16
CA CYS A 183 -5.70 -13.53 -2.22
C CYS A 183 -6.55 -12.40 -2.81
N ALA A 184 -7.69 -12.06 -2.22
CA ALA A 184 -8.60 -10.99 -2.68
C ALA A 184 -9.08 -11.13 -4.14
N ASN A 185 -9.01 -12.30 -4.76
CA ASN A 185 -9.09 -12.51 -6.21
C ASN A 185 -8.16 -11.55 -6.99
N GLY A 186 -7.06 -11.15 -6.38
CA GLY A 186 -6.13 -10.11 -6.83
C GLY A 186 -4.85 -10.67 -7.43
N ALA A 187 -3.87 -9.81 -7.55
CA ALA A 187 -2.60 -10.05 -8.26
C ALA A 187 -1.75 -11.19 -7.65
N ALA A 188 -1.92 -11.47 -6.36
CA ALA A 188 -1.16 -12.51 -5.66
C ALA A 188 -1.76 -13.92 -5.77
N TYR A 189 -2.89 -14.11 -6.47
CA TYR A 189 -3.65 -15.37 -6.48
C TYR A 189 -2.85 -16.62 -6.84
N LYS A 190 -1.76 -16.48 -7.59
CA LYS A 190 -0.83 -17.56 -7.93
C LYS A 190 0.41 -17.55 -7.06
N VAL A 191 1.03 -16.36 -6.92
CA VAL A 191 2.38 -16.27 -6.36
C VAL A 191 2.41 -16.51 -4.86
N ALA A 192 1.42 -16.03 -4.10
CA ALA A 192 1.43 -16.15 -2.66
C ALA A 192 1.17 -17.59 -2.17
N PRO A 193 0.13 -18.30 -2.66
CA PRO A 193 -0.05 -19.71 -2.29
C PRO A 193 1.14 -20.59 -2.68
N LEU A 194 1.72 -20.36 -3.87
CA LEU A 194 2.86 -21.15 -4.33
C LEU A 194 4.11 -20.90 -3.47
N ALA A 195 4.41 -19.66 -3.13
CA ALA A 195 5.54 -19.32 -2.27
C ALA A 195 5.43 -19.99 -0.89
N LEU A 196 4.26 -19.96 -0.26
CA LEU A 196 4.01 -20.57 1.04
C LEU A 196 4.11 -22.10 0.97
N TRP A 197 3.56 -22.72 -0.09
CA TRP A 197 3.63 -24.15 -0.31
C TRP A 197 5.08 -24.61 -0.54
N GLU A 198 5.86 -23.92 -1.36
CA GLU A 198 7.28 -24.23 -1.59
C GLU A 198 8.14 -24.08 -0.32
N LEU A 199 7.72 -23.27 0.64
CA LEU A 199 8.36 -23.15 1.96
C LEU A 199 7.93 -24.25 2.95
N GLY A 200 7.02 -25.14 2.54
CA GLY A 200 6.62 -26.32 3.30
C GLY A 200 5.30 -26.20 4.08
N ALA A 201 4.55 -25.11 3.92
CA ALA A 201 3.25 -24.94 4.59
C ALA A 201 2.15 -25.81 3.96
N GLU A 202 1.18 -26.24 4.78
CA GLU A 202 -0.13 -26.68 4.30
C GLU A 202 -0.99 -25.44 4.00
N VAL A 203 -1.30 -25.21 2.72
CA VAL A 203 -1.96 -23.97 2.28
C VAL A 203 -3.40 -24.22 1.89
N VAL A 204 -4.33 -23.48 2.52
CA VAL A 204 -5.75 -23.45 2.15
C VAL A 204 -6.07 -22.08 1.58
N THR A 205 -6.50 -22.01 0.33
CA THR A 205 -6.73 -20.75 -0.40
C THR A 205 -8.21 -20.37 -0.44
N ILE A 206 -8.48 -19.07 -0.32
CA ILE A 206 -9.73 -18.42 -0.71
C ILE A 206 -9.41 -17.17 -1.52
N GLY A 207 -10.40 -16.62 -2.25
CA GLY A 207 -10.17 -15.44 -3.07
C GLY A 207 -9.07 -15.64 -4.12
N ASN A 208 -8.97 -16.82 -4.73
CA ASN A 208 -7.92 -17.17 -5.70
C ASN A 208 -8.43 -17.57 -7.09
N GLU A 209 -9.71 -17.27 -7.37
CA GLU A 209 -10.38 -17.54 -8.67
C GLU A 209 -10.85 -16.23 -9.32
N PRO A 210 -9.93 -15.38 -9.80
CA PRO A 210 -10.28 -14.09 -10.37
C PRO A 210 -11.05 -14.24 -11.68
N ASN A 211 -12.16 -13.50 -11.84
CA ASN A 211 -12.96 -13.47 -13.06
C ASN A 211 -12.98 -12.08 -13.74
N GLY A 212 -12.21 -11.13 -13.21
CA GLY A 212 -12.13 -9.76 -13.74
C GLY A 212 -13.03 -8.75 -13.04
N THR A 213 -14.05 -9.21 -12.30
CA THR A 213 -15.04 -8.35 -11.63
C THR A 213 -15.22 -8.66 -10.14
N ASN A 214 -14.50 -9.65 -9.62
CA ASN A 214 -14.62 -10.09 -8.22
C ASN A 214 -13.43 -9.75 -7.32
N ILE A 215 -12.49 -8.92 -7.79
CA ILE A 215 -11.37 -8.46 -6.98
C ILE A 215 -11.87 -7.66 -5.77
N ASN A 216 -11.36 -7.97 -4.56
CA ASN A 216 -11.75 -7.38 -3.28
C ASN A 216 -13.24 -7.52 -2.91
N LEU A 217 -14.04 -8.26 -3.67
CA LEU A 217 -15.46 -8.42 -3.40
C LEU A 217 -15.67 -9.40 -2.24
N ASP A 218 -16.06 -8.88 -1.08
CA ASP A 218 -16.27 -9.62 0.16
C ASP A 218 -15.09 -10.51 0.58
N CYS A 219 -13.87 -10.14 0.20
CA CYS A 219 -12.64 -10.86 0.49
C CYS A 219 -11.44 -9.90 0.65
N GLY A 220 -10.30 -10.46 1.02
CA GLY A 220 -9.04 -9.74 1.18
C GLY A 220 -8.92 -8.90 2.44
N SER A 221 -7.86 -8.09 2.52
CA SER A 221 -7.46 -7.36 3.73
C SER A 221 -8.49 -6.35 4.24
N THR A 222 -9.36 -5.83 3.38
CA THR A 222 -10.43 -4.89 3.75
C THR A 222 -11.75 -5.58 4.15
N SER A 223 -11.87 -6.89 3.89
CA SER A 223 -13.05 -7.70 4.22
C SER A 223 -12.66 -9.09 4.74
N PRO A 224 -12.00 -9.20 5.90
CA PRO A 224 -11.38 -10.43 6.39
C PRO A 224 -12.37 -11.46 6.95
N LYS A 225 -13.69 -11.19 6.94
CA LYS A 225 -14.72 -12.08 7.52
C LYS A 225 -14.71 -13.49 6.92
N ALA A 226 -14.51 -13.59 5.59
CA ALA A 226 -14.43 -14.89 4.92
C ALA A 226 -13.20 -15.67 5.41
N LEU A 227 -12.06 -15.00 5.59
CA LEU A 227 -10.84 -15.58 6.12
C LEU A 227 -10.99 -16.00 7.58
N GLN A 228 -11.58 -15.17 8.45
CA GLN A 228 -11.85 -15.52 9.86
C GLN A 228 -12.65 -16.83 9.96
N LYS A 229 -13.71 -16.95 9.16
CA LYS A 229 -14.51 -18.17 9.06
C LYS A 229 -13.66 -19.36 8.58
N LYS A 230 -12.85 -19.16 7.55
CA LYS A 230 -12.01 -20.21 6.97
C LYS A 230 -10.95 -20.71 7.97
N VAL A 231 -10.31 -19.82 8.73
CA VAL A 231 -9.35 -20.18 9.79
C VAL A 231 -9.98 -21.18 10.77
N HIS A 232 -11.19 -20.91 11.26
CA HIS A 232 -11.90 -21.84 12.14
C HIS A 232 -12.30 -23.14 11.45
N GLU A 233 -12.85 -23.07 10.22
CA GLU A 233 -13.29 -24.27 9.48
C GLU A 233 -12.18 -25.29 9.29
N VAL A 234 -10.99 -24.81 8.92
CA VAL A 234 -9.86 -25.70 8.61
C VAL A 234 -8.87 -25.85 9.76
N ARG A 235 -9.15 -25.20 10.90
CA ARG A 235 -8.24 -25.12 12.06
C ARG A 235 -6.84 -24.66 11.62
N ALA A 236 -6.78 -23.55 10.90
CA ALA A 236 -5.51 -22.98 10.48
C ALA A 236 -4.78 -22.36 11.68
N ASP A 237 -3.46 -22.46 11.68
CA ASP A 237 -2.62 -21.82 12.69
C ASP A 237 -2.58 -20.30 12.49
N ILE A 238 -2.78 -19.86 11.25
CA ILE A 238 -2.77 -18.44 10.85
C ILE A 238 -3.60 -18.24 9.59
N GLY A 239 -4.29 -17.09 9.52
CA GLY A 239 -4.91 -16.56 8.33
C GLY A 239 -4.11 -15.36 7.79
N ILE A 240 -3.93 -15.27 6.48
CA ILE A 240 -3.25 -14.17 5.78
C ILE A 240 -4.22 -13.57 4.76
N ALA A 241 -4.59 -12.30 4.89
CA ALA A 241 -5.39 -11.58 3.90
C ALA A 241 -4.54 -10.53 3.18
N LEU A 242 -4.43 -10.64 1.87
CA LEU A 242 -3.82 -9.65 1.00
C LEU A 242 -4.90 -8.73 0.41
N ASP A 243 -4.52 -7.58 -0.13
CA ASP A 243 -5.41 -6.78 -0.96
C ASP A 243 -5.21 -7.04 -2.47
N GLY A 244 -5.96 -6.35 -3.30
CA GLY A 244 -6.03 -6.64 -4.74
C GLY A 244 -4.71 -6.61 -5.49
N ASP A 245 -3.73 -5.80 -5.07
CA ASP A 245 -2.39 -5.75 -5.65
C ASP A 245 -1.29 -6.19 -4.67
N ALA A 246 -1.70 -6.75 -3.52
CA ALA A 246 -0.87 -7.42 -2.54
C ALA A 246 0.25 -6.55 -1.94
N ASP A 247 0.06 -5.24 -1.91
CA ASP A 247 0.95 -4.31 -1.21
C ASP A 247 0.60 -4.18 0.28
N ARG A 248 -0.54 -4.80 0.71
CA ARG A 248 -1.03 -4.84 2.09
C ARG A 248 -1.28 -6.25 2.58
N VAL A 249 -1.17 -6.42 3.90
CA VAL A 249 -1.50 -7.65 4.61
C VAL A 249 -2.20 -7.38 5.93
N ILE A 250 -3.19 -8.21 6.21
CA ILE A 250 -3.81 -8.35 7.55
C ILE A 250 -3.68 -9.81 7.95
N ILE A 251 -3.38 -10.06 9.20
CA ILE A 251 -3.29 -11.40 9.77
C ILE A 251 -4.56 -11.70 10.58
N VAL A 252 -4.94 -12.95 10.57
CA VAL A 252 -5.99 -13.52 11.45
C VAL A 252 -5.34 -14.60 12.29
N ASP A 253 -5.45 -14.51 13.62
CA ASP A 253 -4.92 -15.53 14.52
C ASP A 253 -5.77 -16.81 14.51
N GLU A 254 -5.30 -17.84 15.17
CA GLU A 254 -5.99 -19.14 15.29
C GLU A 254 -7.36 -19.06 15.98
N ASN A 255 -7.64 -17.96 16.71
CA ASN A 255 -8.92 -17.67 17.34
C ASN A 255 -9.84 -16.82 16.45
N GLY A 256 -9.45 -16.58 15.18
CA GLY A 256 -10.21 -15.78 14.24
C GLY A 256 -10.17 -14.27 14.51
N GLN A 257 -9.26 -13.79 15.36
CA GLN A 257 -9.13 -12.37 15.66
C GLN A 257 -8.19 -11.67 14.67
N ILE A 258 -8.56 -10.46 14.28
CA ILE A 258 -7.77 -9.65 13.34
C ILE A 258 -6.57 -9.05 14.07
N ILE A 259 -5.43 -9.04 13.37
CA ILE A 259 -4.18 -8.41 13.75
C ILE A 259 -3.82 -7.43 12.64
N ASP A 260 -3.81 -6.14 12.97
CA ASP A 260 -3.60 -5.06 12.02
C ASP A 260 -2.12 -4.73 11.79
N GLY A 261 -1.85 -3.80 10.86
CA GLY A 261 -0.50 -3.40 10.50
C GLY A 261 0.33 -2.83 11.66
N ASP A 262 -0.30 -2.20 12.66
CA ASP A 262 0.42 -1.65 13.81
C ASP A 262 1.01 -2.78 14.67
N GLN A 263 0.24 -3.85 14.90
CA GLN A 263 0.71 -5.04 15.61
C GLN A 263 1.80 -5.77 14.80
N LEU A 264 1.63 -5.88 13.48
CA LEU A 264 2.62 -6.54 12.61
C LEU A 264 3.95 -5.77 12.62
N MET A 265 3.90 -4.44 12.52
CA MET A 265 5.10 -3.61 12.62
C MET A 265 5.77 -3.74 13.99
N ALA A 266 5.00 -3.83 15.08
CA ALA A 266 5.52 -4.04 16.43
C ALA A 266 6.30 -5.36 16.53
N VAL A 267 5.73 -6.47 16.02
CA VAL A 267 6.39 -7.80 16.01
C VAL A 267 7.67 -7.77 15.19
N ILE A 268 7.60 -7.24 13.96
CA ILE A 268 8.76 -7.20 13.05
C ILE A 268 9.86 -6.31 13.66
N GLY A 269 9.49 -5.11 14.13
CA GLY A 269 10.44 -4.16 14.70
C GLY A 269 11.14 -4.71 15.94
N GLU A 270 10.41 -5.33 16.87
CA GLU A 270 10.99 -5.98 18.05
C GLU A 270 11.92 -7.13 17.65
N SER A 271 11.45 -8.03 16.75
CA SER A 271 12.26 -9.15 16.28
C SER A 271 13.56 -8.71 15.59
N TRP A 272 13.51 -7.62 14.82
CA TRP A 272 14.70 -7.10 14.16
C TRP A 272 15.61 -6.34 15.12
N ALA A 273 15.06 -5.69 16.15
CA ALA A 273 15.85 -5.08 17.22
C ALA A 273 16.61 -6.14 18.02
N ASP A 274 15.93 -7.23 18.42
CA ASP A 274 16.53 -8.35 19.14
C ASP A 274 17.63 -9.04 18.31
N ALA A 275 17.46 -9.09 16.98
CA ALA A 275 18.46 -9.64 16.06
C ALA A 275 19.59 -8.66 15.73
N GLY A 276 19.53 -7.39 16.19
CA GLY A 276 20.51 -6.35 15.88
C GLY A 276 20.48 -5.88 14.41
N THR A 277 19.36 -6.10 13.70
CA THR A 277 19.18 -5.75 12.28
C THR A 277 18.26 -4.55 12.06
N LEU A 278 17.56 -4.07 13.11
CA LEU A 278 16.73 -2.88 13.03
C LEU A 278 17.59 -1.62 12.89
N ARG A 279 17.36 -0.84 11.83
CA ARG A 279 18.02 0.45 11.61
C ARG A 279 17.11 1.61 12.02
N GLY A 280 17.71 2.80 12.24
CA GLY A 280 16.99 3.99 12.68
C GLY A 280 16.53 3.95 14.14
N ASN A 281 16.86 2.88 14.88
CA ASN A 281 16.44 2.64 16.27
C ASN A 281 14.91 2.79 16.46
N GLY A 282 14.12 2.31 15.47
CA GLY A 282 12.66 2.43 15.56
C GLY A 282 11.94 2.11 14.27
N ILE A 283 10.70 2.55 14.18
CA ILE A 283 9.77 2.29 13.09
C ILE A 283 9.24 3.62 12.54
N VAL A 284 8.97 3.68 11.24
CA VAL A 284 8.27 4.80 10.62
C VAL A 284 6.82 4.43 10.36
N ALA A 285 5.88 5.20 10.89
CA ALA A 285 4.45 4.99 10.61
C ALA A 285 3.74 6.31 10.29
N THR A 286 2.48 6.24 9.89
CA THR A 286 1.70 7.46 9.66
C THR A 286 1.10 8.01 10.96
N VAL A 287 0.59 9.23 10.90
CA VAL A 287 -0.18 9.83 12.01
C VAL A 287 -1.43 9.03 12.38
N MET A 288 -1.83 8.03 11.61
CA MET A 288 -3.00 7.18 11.88
C MET A 288 -2.67 5.97 12.76
N SER A 289 -1.39 5.59 12.88
CA SER A 289 -0.99 4.47 13.74
C SER A 289 -1.29 4.73 15.21
N ASN A 290 -1.75 3.70 15.91
CA ASN A 290 -2.25 3.78 17.26
C ASN A 290 -1.18 4.24 18.28
N LEU A 291 -1.57 5.01 19.26
CA LEU A 291 -0.68 5.46 20.34
C LEU A 291 -0.11 4.29 21.16
N GLY A 292 -0.82 3.16 21.22
CA GLY A 292 -0.35 1.92 21.83
C GLY A 292 0.95 1.41 21.21
N LEU A 293 1.10 1.52 19.87
CA LEU A 293 2.36 1.18 19.18
C LEU A 293 3.52 2.07 19.65
N GLU A 294 3.30 3.38 19.77
CA GLU A 294 4.34 4.32 20.23
C GLU A 294 4.79 4.02 21.66
N ARG A 295 3.83 3.75 22.55
CA ARG A 295 4.11 3.38 23.95
C ARG A 295 4.90 2.07 24.01
N PHE A 296 4.46 1.04 23.30
CA PHE A 296 5.15 -0.25 23.23
C PHE A 296 6.59 -0.11 22.75
N LEU A 297 6.82 0.65 21.69
CA LEU A 297 8.18 0.90 21.19
C LEU A 297 9.03 1.68 22.21
N GLY A 298 8.44 2.69 22.84
CA GLY A 298 9.10 3.45 23.91
C GLY A 298 9.55 2.58 25.10
N ASP A 299 8.71 1.64 25.54
CA ASP A 299 9.04 0.67 26.60
C ASP A 299 10.20 -0.25 26.21
N LYS A 300 10.43 -0.46 24.90
CA LYS A 300 11.56 -1.22 24.35
C LYS A 300 12.79 -0.34 24.05
N GLY A 301 12.74 0.96 24.33
CA GLY A 301 13.81 1.90 23.98
C GLY A 301 13.91 2.21 22.49
N LEU A 302 12.83 1.92 21.73
CA LEU A 302 12.70 2.19 20.31
C LEU A 302 11.83 3.44 20.08
N SER A 303 11.96 4.06 18.92
CA SER A 303 11.20 5.25 18.54
C SER A 303 10.11 4.94 17.51
N LEU A 304 9.03 5.73 17.49
CA LEU A 304 8.06 5.80 16.42
C LEU A 304 8.17 7.15 15.72
N ALA A 305 8.68 7.16 14.49
CA ALA A 305 8.65 8.35 13.66
C ALA A 305 7.31 8.42 12.90
N ARG A 306 6.59 9.55 13.04
CA ARG A 306 5.27 9.72 12.43
C ARG A 306 5.35 10.61 11.20
N THR A 307 4.75 10.16 10.10
CA THR A 307 4.63 10.91 8.85
C THR A 307 3.18 11.26 8.54
N LYS A 308 2.98 12.08 7.51
CA LYS A 308 1.66 12.25 6.90
C LYS A 308 1.14 10.90 6.37
N VAL A 309 -0.19 10.80 6.20
CA VAL A 309 -0.83 9.62 5.60
C VAL A 309 -0.43 9.48 4.13
N GLY A 310 0.00 8.28 3.77
CA GLY A 310 0.47 7.91 2.44
C GLY A 310 1.83 7.22 2.52
N ASP A 311 1.93 6.07 1.90
CA ASP A 311 3.13 5.23 1.89
C ASP A 311 4.37 5.96 1.35
N ARG A 312 4.20 6.88 0.41
CA ARG A 312 5.26 7.75 -0.13
C ARG A 312 6.01 8.49 0.98
N TYR A 313 5.29 9.09 1.94
CA TYR A 313 5.89 9.83 3.04
C TYR A 313 6.62 8.92 4.04
N VAL A 314 6.09 7.71 4.24
CA VAL A 314 6.76 6.68 5.03
C VAL A 314 8.09 6.29 4.39
N VAL A 315 8.06 5.93 3.11
CA VAL A 315 9.25 5.52 2.35
C VAL A 315 10.30 6.65 2.28
N GLU A 316 9.86 7.89 2.03
CA GLU A 316 10.74 9.06 2.00
C GLU A 316 11.44 9.27 3.35
N HIS A 317 10.70 9.20 4.46
CA HIS A 317 11.27 9.32 5.78
C HIS A 317 12.26 8.19 6.08
N MET A 318 11.90 6.95 5.75
CA MET A 318 12.78 5.78 5.92
C MET A 318 14.12 5.97 5.19
N ARG A 319 14.08 6.43 3.94
CA ARG A 319 15.28 6.67 3.13
C ARG A 319 16.16 7.78 3.68
N ASN A 320 15.54 8.88 4.13
CA ASN A 320 16.27 10.06 4.59
C ASN A 320 16.92 9.87 5.97
N HIS A 321 16.41 8.92 6.78
CA HIS A 321 16.85 8.72 8.16
C HIS A 321 17.32 7.29 8.45
N ASP A 322 17.54 6.49 7.40
CA ASP A 322 18.03 5.10 7.47
C ASP A 322 17.20 4.17 8.35
N PHE A 323 15.87 4.26 8.25
CA PHE A 323 14.97 3.27 8.84
C PHE A 323 14.73 2.12 7.85
N ASN A 324 14.60 0.89 8.36
CA ASN A 324 14.33 -0.25 7.50
C ASN A 324 12.98 -0.95 7.76
N VAL A 325 12.22 -0.49 8.74
CA VAL A 325 10.84 -0.92 9.00
C VAL A 325 9.92 0.29 9.01
N GLY A 326 8.86 0.25 8.22
CA GLY A 326 7.83 1.28 8.25
C GLY A 326 6.53 0.80 7.63
N GLY A 327 5.45 1.58 7.80
CA GLY A 327 4.18 1.22 7.20
C GLY A 327 2.98 1.97 7.75
N GLU A 328 1.82 1.37 7.58
CA GLU A 328 0.53 1.91 7.97
C GLU A 328 -0.30 0.85 8.72
N GLN A 329 -1.19 1.28 9.59
CA GLN A 329 -2.16 0.42 10.29
C GLN A 329 -2.98 -0.44 9.31
N SER A 330 -3.21 0.06 8.08
CA SER A 330 -3.92 -0.66 7.02
C SER A 330 -3.19 -1.92 6.51
N GLY A 331 -1.99 -2.22 7.02
CA GLY A 331 -1.18 -3.37 6.63
C GLY A 331 -0.23 -3.13 5.46
N HIS A 332 -0.09 -1.89 4.97
CA HIS A 332 0.94 -1.53 4.01
C HIS A 332 2.28 -1.44 4.74
N ILE A 333 3.08 -2.51 4.69
CA ILE A 333 4.34 -2.63 5.44
C ILE A 333 5.51 -2.64 4.48
N VAL A 334 6.44 -1.71 4.69
CA VAL A 334 7.67 -1.55 3.91
C VAL A 334 8.85 -2.05 4.73
N LEU A 335 9.56 -3.02 4.17
CA LEU A 335 10.79 -3.56 4.73
C LEU A 335 11.93 -3.27 3.74
N SER A 336 12.65 -2.15 3.96
CA SER A 336 13.54 -1.60 2.93
C SER A 336 14.78 -2.47 2.63
N ASP A 337 15.08 -3.44 3.48
CA ASP A 337 16.11 -4.44 3.21
C ASP A 337 15.68 -5.45 2.13
N PHE A 338 14.38 -5.58 1.88
CA PHE A 338 13.80 -6.54 0.94
C PHE A 338 13.13 -5.87 -0.25
N GLY A 339 12.54 -4.69 -0.07
CA GLY A 339 11.77 -4.02 -1.12
C GLY A 339 11.75 -2.51 -1.00
N THR A 340 11.18 -1.85 -2.01
CA THR A 340 11.11 -0.39 -2.12
C THR A 340 9.69 0.16 -1.89
N THR A 341 8.72 -0.71 -1.68
CA THR A 341 7.30 -0.41 -1.43
C THR A 341 6.73 -1.46 -0.48
N GLY A 342 5.49 -1.31 -0.04
CA GLY A 342 4.81 -2.33 0.74
C GLY A 342 4.74 -3.66 0.01
N ASP A 343 4.92 -4.74 0.78
CA ASP A 343 4.86 -6.11 0.29
C ASP A 343 4.17 -6.99 1.32
N GLY A 344 2.89 -7.30 1.03
CA GLY A 344 2.07 -8.08 1.96
C GLY A 344 2.58 -9.52 2.14
N LEU A 345 3.12 -10.15 1.09
CA LEU A 345 3.68 -11.49 1.20
C LEU A 345 4.98 -11.50 2.01
N VAL A 346 5.89 -10.59 1.74
CA VAL A 346 7.16 -10.47 2.47
C VAL A 346 6.90 -10.13 3.95
N ALA A 347 5.98 -9.20 4.24
CA ALA A 347 5.59 -8.89 5.61
C ALA A 347 5.01 -10.12 6.33
N ALA A 348 4.11 -10.88 5.67
CA ALA A 348 3.59 -12.14 6.21
C ALA A 348 4.70 -13.16 6.49
N LEU A 349 5.69 -13.29 5.60
CA LEU A 349 6.83 -14.19 5.80
C LEU A 349 7.68 -13.80 7.03
N GLN A 350 7.83 -12.50 7.33
CA GLN A 350 8.53 -12.08 8.55
C GLN A 350 7.73 -12.45 9.82
N ILE A 351 6.41 -12.34 9.79
CA ILE A 351 5.55 -12.82 10.90
C ILE A 351 5.66 -14.33 11.06
N LEU A 352 5.58 -15.09 9.95
CA LEU A 352 5.75 -16.54 9.97
C LEU A 352 7.13 -16.97 10.51
N ALA A 353 8.17 -16.20 10.22
CA ALA A 353 9.50 -16.41 10.81
C ALA A 353 9.48 -16.28 12.34
N CYS A 354 8.77 -15.26 12.87
CA CYS A 354 8.61 -15.09 14.31
C CYS A 354 7.82 -16.24 14.93
N VAL A 355 6.71 -16.67 14.28
CA VAL A 355 5.89 -17.81 14.73
C VAL A 355 6.71 -19.08 14.82
N LYS A 356 7.49 -19.38 13.78
CA LYS A 356 8.34 -20.59 13.77
C LYS A 356 9.49 -20.54 14.78
N LYS A 357 10.10 -19.37 14.97
CA LYS A 357 11.23 -19.23 15.92
C LYS A 357 10.78 -19.31 17.37
N LEU A 358 9.62 -18.73 17.69
CA LEU A 358 9.10 -18.69 19.06
C LEU A 358 8.29 -19.92 19.44
N ASP A 359 7.83 -20.70 18.46
CA ASP A 359 7.00 -21.91 18.63
C ASP A 359 5.79 -21.68 19.56
N ARG A 360 5.07 -20.57 19.33
CA ARG A 360 3.90 -20.16 20.12
C ARG A 360 2.76 -19.78 19.17
N PRO A 361 1.49 -19.80 19.67
CA PRO A 361 0.34 -19.38 18.89
C PRO A 361 0.48 -17.93 18.38
N VAL A 362 -0.12 -17.65 17.23
CA VAL A 362 -0.11 -16.32 16.61
C VAL A 362 -0.74 -15.27 17.52
N SER A 363 -1.83 -15.63 18.22
CA SER A 363 -2.51 -14.77 19.20
C SER A 363 -1.60 -14.28 20.34
N GLU A 364 -0.61 -15.07 20.72
CA GLU A 364 0.36 -14.68 21.75
C GLU A 364 1.52 -13.87 21.18
N ILE A 365 1.95 -14.17 19.95
CA ILE A 365 3.09 -13.51 19.31
C ILE A 365 2.70 -12.15 18.78
N CYS A 366 1.52 -12.02 18.17
CA CYS A 366 1.15 -10.83 17.42
C CYS A 366 0.34 -9.80 18.19
N ARG A 367 0.06 -10.01 19.48
CA ARG A 367 -0.56 -9.01 20.37
C ARG A 367 0.50 -8.41 21.27
N ARG A 368 1.20 -7.40 20.76
CA ARG A 368 2.33 -6.79 21.46
C ARG A 368 1.93 -5.67 22.40
N PHE A 369 0.78 -5.04 22.15
CA PHE A 369 0.22 -3.97 22.96
C PHE A 369 -1.31 -3.98 22.89
N GLU A 370 -1.96 -3.42 23.91
CA GLU A 370 -3.39 -3.14 23.86
C GLU A 370 -3.60 -1.81 23.10
N PRO A 371 -4.37 -1.83 22.00
CA PRO A 371 -4.69 -0.59 21.30
C PRO A 371 -5.48 0.37 22.20
N VAL A 372 -5.06 1.61 22.27
CA VAL A 372 -5.88 2.61 22.94
C VAL A 372 -7.14 2.91 22.11
N PRO A 373 -8.26 3.23 22.76
CA PRO A 373 -9.47 3.67 22.07
C PRO A 373 -9.16 4.77 21.06
N GLN A 374 -9.51 4.52 19.80
CA GLN A 374 -9.32 5.44 18.68
C GLN A 374 -10.65 5.61 17.95
N LEU A 375 -11.05 6.84 17.65
CA LEU A 375 -12.26 7.15 16.90
C LEU A 375 -11.96 8.13 15.78
N LEU A 376 -12.35 7.75 14.56
CA LEU A 376 -12.29 8.60 13.38
C LEU A 376 -13.70 8.90 12.88
N LYS A 377 -14.06 10.18 12.74
CA LYS A 377 -15.27 10.61 12.06
C LYS A 377 -14.96 11.63 10.96
N ASN A 378 -15.84 11.64 9.96
CA ASN A 378 -15.77 12.58 8.85
C ASN A 378 -16.86 13.63 9.00
N VAL A 379 -16.52 14.91 8.77
CA VAL A 379 -17.50 15.99 8.68
C VAL A 379 -17.42 16.66 7.31
N ARG A 380 -18.54 16.71 6.59
CA ARG A 380 -18.64 17.41 5.30
C ARG A 380 -18.85 18.91 5.56
N PHE A 381 -18.25 19.74 4.72
CA PHE A 381 -18.43 21.18 4.76
C PHE A 381 -18.78 21.72 3.37
N ALA A 382 -19.57 22.81 3.35
CA ALA A 382 -20.14 23.35 2.10
C ALA A 382 -19.26 24.40 1.40
N GLY A 383 -18.01 24.57 1.86
CA GLY A 383 -17.08 25.56 1.31
C GLY A 383 -16.34 26.33 2.40
N GLY A 384 -15.46 27.25 2.02
CA GLY A 384 -14.64 28.01 2.96
C GLY A 384 -13.49 27.21 3.54
N LYS A 385 -12.93 27.68 4.67
CA LYS A 385 -11.82 27.07 5.39
C LYS A 385 -12.19 26.86 6.87
N PRO A 386 -13.04 25.91 7.20
CA PRO A 386 -13.56 25.73 8.55
C PRO A 386 -12.49 25.66 9.63
N LEU A 387 -11.33 25.08 9.32
CA LEU A 387 -10.21 24.96 10.28
C LEU A 387 -9.52 26.30 10.59
N GLU A 388 -9.78 27.37 9.81
CA GLU A 388 -9.24 28.71 10.07
C GLU A 388 -10.16 29.55 10.97
N GLU A 389 -11.40 29.11 11.20
CA GLU A 389 -12.37 29.80 12.04
C GLU A 389 -11.96 29.81 13.52
N VAL A 390 -12.17 30.96 14.17
CA VAL A 390 -11.72 31.15 15.58
C VAL A 390 -12.36 30.13 16.52
N ALA A 391 -13.66 29.87 16.38
CA ALA A 391 -14.38 28.92 17.21
C ALA A 391 -13.85 27.48 17.04
N VAL A 392 -13.50 27.09 15.80
CA VAL A 392 -12.94 25.77 15.51
C VAL A 392 -11.53 25.65 16.06
N ARG A 393 -10.69 26.67 15.90
CA ARG A 393 -9.33 26.67 16.46
C ARG A 393 -9.33 26.59 17.97
N GLN A 394 -10.25 27.31 18.63
CA GLN A 394 -10.38 27.22 20.09
C GLN A 394 -10.81 25.84 20.54
N ALA A 395 -11.82 25.25 19.88
CA ALA A 395 -12.26 23.90 20.19
C ALA A 395 -11.16 22.83 19.97
N ILE A 396 -10.32 23.01 18.96
CA ILE A 396 -9.14 22.14 18.73
C ILE A 396 -8.14 22.30 19.86
N ALA A 397 -7.80 23.53 20.25
CA ALA A 397 -6.85 23.79 21.32
C ALA A 397 -7.33 23.24 22.69
N ASP A 398 -8.63 23.39 22.97
CA ASP A 398 -9.23 22.83 24.20
C ASP A 398 -9.18 21.30 24.20
N ALA A 399 -9.46 20.67 23.06
CA ALA A 399 -9.40 19.22 22.90
C ALA A 399 -7.96 18.68 23.02
N GLU A 400 -6.99 19.36 22.43
CA GLU A 400 -5.55 19.02 22.57
C GLU A 400 -5.08 19.14 24.02
N ALA A 401 -5.50 20.20 24.71
CA ALA A 401 -5.17 20.40 26.14
C ALA A 401 -5.79 19.31 27.02
N GLU A 402 -7.03 18.89 26.72
CA GLU A 402 -7.72 17.83 27.45
C GLU A 402 -7.09 16.44 27.25
N LEU A 403 -6.55 16.17 26.06
CA LEU A 403 -5.87 14.91 25.70
C LEU A 403 -4.39 14.90 26.14
N ALA A 404 -3.83 16.01 26.56
CA ALA A 404 -2.40 16.12 26.83
C ALA A 404 -1.87 15.04 27.79
N GLY A 405 -0.84 14.31 27.36
CA GLY A 405 -0.21 13.21 28.11
C GLY A 405 -0.99 11.89 28.17
N LYS A 406 -2.25 11.85 27.70
CA LYS A 406 -3.12 10.66 27.75
C LYS A 406 -3.68 10.24 26.42
N GLY A 407 -3.57 11.10 25.43
CA GLY A 407 -4.15 10.87 24.10
C GLY A 407 -3.59 11.80 23.06
N ARG A 408 -4.18 11.76 21.86
CA ARG A 408 -3.73 12.51 20.71
C ARG A 408 -4.90 12.86 19.78
N LEU A 409 -4.82 14.03 19.13
CA LEU A 409 -5.79 14.52 18.16
C LEU A 409 -5.13 14.68 16.80
N VAL A 410 -5.81 14.24 15.73
CA VAL A 410 -5.41 14.44 14.34
C VAL A 410 -6.59 14.98 13.55
N ILE A 411 -6.47 16.19 13.03
CA ILE A 411 -7.48 16.82 12.18
C ILE A 411 -6.85 17.17 10.85
N ARG A 412 -7.49 16.74 9.76
CA ARG A 412 -6.99 17.02 8.41
C ARG A 412 -8.11 17.12 7.39
N PRO A 413 -7.99 18.01 6.39
CA PRO A 413 -8.88 17.97 5.23
C PRO A 413 -8.62 16.70 4.41
N SER A 414 -9.65 16.21 3.73
CA SER A 414 -9.49 15.19 2.69
C SER A 414 -8.86 15.82 1.47
N GLY A 415 -7.95 15.12 0.80
CA GLY A 415 -7.36 15.58 -0.45
C GLY A 415 -8.26 15.43 -1.67
N THR A 416 -9.34 14.63 -1.57
CA THR A 416 -10.20 14.24 -2.71
C THR A 416 -11.67 14.61 -2.55
N GLU A 417 -12.12 14.89 -1.34
CA GLU A 417 -13.52 15.18 -1.04
C GLU A 417 -13.65 16.42 -0.15
N PRO A 418 -14.75 17.16 -0.20
CA PRO A 418 -15.00 18.33 0.67
C PRO A 418 -15.38 17.88 2.08
N LEU A 419 -14.47 17.20 2.77
CA LEU A 419 -14.64 16.75 4.15
C LEU A 419 -13.37 16.92 4.98
N ILE A 420 -13.57 17.08 6.27
CA ILE A 420 -12.51 17.08 7.29
C ILE A 420 -12.60 15.78 8.07
N ARG A 421 -11.46 15.14 8.25
CA ARG A 421 -11.31 13.94 9.07
C ARG A 421 -10.85 14.35 10.45
N VAL A 422 -11.61 13.96 11.47
CA VAL A 422 -11.32 14.21 12.88
C VAL A 422 -11.08 12.85 13.54
N MET A 423 -9.87 12.63 14.02
CA MET A 423 -9.48 11.45 14.76
C MET A 423 -8.96 11.85 16.13
N ALA A 424 -9.46 11.23 17.16
CA ALA A 424 -8.85 11.27 18.50
C ALA A 424 -8.60 9.85 18.99
N GLU A 425 -7.57 9.71 19.82
CA GLU A 425 -7.27 8.50 20.56
C GLU A 425 -6.78 8.83 21.96
N GLY A 426 -7.01 7.92 22.90
CA GLY A 426 -6.64 8.13 24.29
C GLY A 426 -7.11 7.00 25.21
N ASP A 427 -6.72 7.06 26.49
CA ASP A 427 -6.96 5.99 27.46
C ASP A 427 -8.43 5.81 27.81
N ASP A 428 -9.22 6.90 27.76
CA ASP A 428 -10.66 6.88 28.09
C ASP A 428 -11.51 7.00 26.81
N ARG A 429 -12.24 5.93 26.50
CA ARG A 429 -13.12 5.84 25.33
C ARG A 429 -14.22 6.91 25.34
N ALA A 430 -14.85 7.15 26.51
CA ALA A 430 -15.93 8.13 26.61
C ALA A 430 -15.41 9.56 26.39
N GLN A 431 -14.19 9.86 26.84
CA GLN A 431 -13.50 11.12 26.57
C GLN A 431 -13.23 11.29 25.07
N VAL A 432 -12.69 10.26 24.40
CA VAL A 432 -12.40 10.28 22.96
C VAL A 432 -13.68 10.50 22.15
N GLU A 433 -14.77 9.79 22.46
CA GLU A 433 -16.06 9.93 21.78
C GLU A 433 -16.62 11.36 21.96
N ARG A 434 -16.61 11.90 23.17
CA ARG A 434 -17.09 13.26 23.47
C ARG A 434 -16.29 14.34 22.73
N ILE A 435 -14.97 14.21 22.69
CA ILE A 435 -14.07 15.16 22.00
C ILE A 435 -14.34 15.14 20.51
N VAL A 436 -14.40 13.95 19.88
CA VAL A 436 -14.65 13.82 18.43
C VAL A 436 -16.02 14.38 18.09
N ASP A 437 -17.06 14.05 18.84
CA ASP A 437 -18.41 14.52 18.59
C ASP A 437 -18.56 16.03 18.80
N GLY A 438 -17.91 16.58 19.81
CA GLY A 438 -17.84 18.01 20.03
C GLY A 438 -17.20 18.77 18.87
N LEU A 439 -16.04 18.29 18.40
CA LEU A 439 -15.34 18.86 17.23
C LEU A 439 -16.16 18.75 15.94
N ILE A 440 -16.79 17.61 15.67
CA ILE A 440 -17.71 17.42 14.53
C ILE A 440 -18.86 18.41 14.60
N GLY A 441 -19.44 18.63 15.79
CA GLY A 441 -20.50 19.61 16.01
C GLY A 441 -20.06 21.02 15.67
N VAL A 442 -18.91 21.48 16.21
CA VAL A 442 -18.37 22.83 15.96
C VAL A 442 -18.00 23.02 14.50
N ILE A 443 -17.29 22.08 13.87
CA ILE A 443 -16.91 22.16 12.45
C ILE A 443 -18.16 22.15 11.55
N GLY A 444 -19.16 21.35 11.87
CA GLY A 444 -20.41 21.25 11.09
C GLY A 444 -21.29 22.49 11.17
N THR A 445 -21.15 23.33 12.20
CA THR A 445 -21.91 24.61 12.33
C THR A 445 -21.32 25.74 11.52
N VAL A 446 -20.06 25.63 11.08
CA VAL A 446 -19.42 26.61 10.22
C VAL A 446 -20.10 26.58 8.85
N ARG A 447 -21.10 27.43 8.66
CA ARG A 447 -21.69 27.72 7.36
C ARG A 447 -20.73 28.66 6.64
N SER A 448 -20.40 28.38 5.38
CA SER A 448 -19.71 29.37 4.57
C SER A 448 -20.51 30.68 4.63
N ALA A 449 -19.87 31.72 5.15
CA ALA A 449 -20.37 33.07 4.91
C ALA A 449 -20.37 33.25 3.38
N ALA A 450 -21.54 33.46 2.80
CA ALA A 450 -21.79 33.62 1.39
C ALA A 450 -21.10 34.88 0.87
#